data_6e5aaec63655291d12fe8ea8c1ac78ca
#
_entry.id   6e5aaec63655291d12fe8ea8c1ac78ca
#
_cell.length_a   1.000
_cell.length_b   1.000
_cell.length_c   1.000
_cell.angle_alpha   90.00
_cell.angle_beta   90.00
_cell.angle_gamma   90.00
#
_symmetry.space_group_name_H-M   'P 1'
#
loop_
_entity.id
_entity.type
_entity.pdbx_description
1 polymer ?
#
loop_
_entity_poly.entity_id
_entity_poly.type
_entity_poly.pdbx_seq_one_letter_code
_entity_poly.pdbx_strand_id
1 'polypeptide(L)'
;MKKAAGYLALFSTISALSLSGCGTATKQEADSEAKADTYVTLRAITVGTMPENGMDEFYEELDDMTEELGCHLRFDYIPWGDERSQINMAIASGEYDFISNGNFSDYYQQAAKGAFLNLNQYRDLVPDLFSHYEDYRADFLTNLEWNGGLYGIPQFKSDSISDTGGGFFYRSDLLKDWNLPEVTDFESMQNYLYAAKADPRYENASLITDNRVWTALWPIFNKEYQEIESIHTMPYAVVDATDGKTVVSRFETEEFGQI
;
A
#
# COMPACT_ATOMS: atom_id res chain seq x y z
N MET A 1 -47.04 -15.27 -43.60
CA MET A 1 -48.26 -15.08 -42.76
C MET A 1 -47.74 -14.41 -41.49
N LYS A 2 -47.82 -13.09 -41.38
CA LYS A 2 -48.82 -12.27 -40.66
C LYS A 2 -48.97 -12.70 -39.20
N LYS A 3 -48.52 -11.91 -38.20
CA LYS A 3 -49.12 -10.77 -37.48
C LYS A 3 -48.17 -10.36 -36.36
N ALA A 4 -47.71 -9.16 -36.15
CA ALA A 4 -48.34 -7.93 -35.64
C ALA A 4 -48.46 -7.93 -34.09
N ALA A 5 -47.61 -7.12 -33.46
CA ALA A 5 -47.92 -5.85 -32.77
C ALA A 5 -48.42 -5.94 -31.31
N GLY A 6 -47.87 -5.17 -30.44
CA GLY A 6 -48.40 -4.87 -29.10
C GLY A 6 -47.47 -3.94 -28.31
N TYR A 7 -47.52 -2.64 -28.58
CA TYR A 7 -47.01 -1.57 -27.72
C TYR A 7 -47.92 -1.41 -26.50
N LEU A 8 -47.33 -1.31 -25.31
CA LEU A 8 -48.04 -0.74 -24.15
C LEU A 8 -47.14 0.28 -23.47
N ALA A 9 -47.41 1.55 -23.73
CA ALA A 9 -46.84 2.67 -23.01
C ALA A 9 -47.66 2.87 -21.72
N LEU A 10 -46.96 2.90 -20.58
CA LEU A 10 -47.55 3.35 -19.31
C LEU A 10 -46.93 4.71 -18.93
N PHE A 11 -47.75 5.74 -19.11
CA PHE A 11 -47.52 7.07 -18.53
C PHE A 11 -47.93 7.04 -17.05
N SER A 12 -47.03 7.35 -16.13
CA SER A 12 -47.36 7.65 -14.73
C SER A 12 -47.15 9.11 -14.48
N THR A 13 -48.26 9.81 -14.30
CA THR A 13 -48.37 11.20 -13.87
C THR A 13 -48.00 11.32 -12.37
N ILE A 14 -47.02 12.13 -12.03
CA ILE A 14 -46.75 12.49 -10.65
C ILE A 14 -47.50 13.81 -10.35
N SER A 15 -48.46 13.74 -9.46
CA SER A 15 -49.21 14.87 -8.94
C SER A 15 -48.39 15.59 -7.86
N ALA A 16 -48.12 16.87 -8.06
CA ALA A 16 -47.54 17.74 -7.06
C ALA A 16 -48.60 18.13 -6.02
N LEU A 17 -48.37 17.81 -4.75
CA LEU A 17 -49.11 18.37 -3.62
C LEU A 17 -48.31 19.53 -3.03
N SER A 18 -48.79 20.74 -3.22
CA SER A 18 -48.35 21.94 -2.54
C SER A 18 -49.11 22.06 -1.21
N LEU A 19 -48.38 21.95 -0.09
CA LEU A 19 -48.88 22.36 1.23
C LEU A 19 -48.30 23.74 1.59
N SER A 20 -49.22 24.73 1.58
CA SER A 20 -48.97 26.06 2.10
C SER A 20 -49.04 26.04 3.63
N GLY A 21 -47.92 26.21 4.29
CA GLY A 21 -47.81 26.43 5.73
C GLY A 21 -47.34 27.87 5.98
N CYS A 22 -48.25 28.73 6.48
CA CYS A 22 -47.96 30.08 6.90
C CYS A 22 -47.27 30.04 8.27
N GLY A 23 -46.02 30.40 8.35
CA GLY A 23 -45.29 30.62 9.59
C GLY A 23 -44.50 31.93 9.49
N THR A 24 -44.80 32.85 10.38
CA THR A 24 -44.20 34.19 10.54
C THR A 24 -42.68 34.08 10.68
N ALA A 25 -41.95 34.58 9.68
CA ALA A 25 -40.50 34.69 9.71
C ALA A 25 -40.07 35.94 10.48
N THR A 26 -39.43 35.73 11.61
CA THR A 26 -38.54 36.71 12.22
C THR A 26 -37.26 36.79 11.36
N LYS A 27 -37.05 38.00 10.84
CA LYS A 27 -35.81 38.35 10.14
C LYS A 27 -34.66 38.31 11.13
N GLN A 28 -33.82 37.33 11.01
CA GLN A 28 -32.49 37.31 11.60
C GLN A 28 -31.52 37.54 10.44
N GLU A 29 -30.98 38.73 10.40
CA GLU A 29 -29.89 39.08 9.54
C GLU A 29 -28.69 38.23 9.98
N ALA A 30 -28.35 37.26 9.20
CA ALA A 30 -27.06 36.57 9.25
C ALA A 30 -26.28 36.99 8.01
N ASP A 31 -25.59 38.11 8.12
CA ASP A 31 -24.43 38.41 7.29
C ASP A 31 -23.32 37.46 7.73
N SER A 32 -23.25 36.34 7.10
CA SER A 32 -22.00 35.61 6.85
C SER A 32 -22.08 35.15 5.40
N GLU A 33 -21.51 35.97 4.52
CA GLU A 33 -21.04 35.45 3.24
C GLU A 33 -20.09 34.32 3.56
N ALA A 34 -20.60 33.10 3.60
CA ALA A 34 -19.79 31.92 3.47
C ALA A 34 -19.12 32.07 2.09
N LYS A 35 -17.84 32.44 2.05
CA LYS A 35 -17.01 32.27 0.86
C LYS A 35 -17.28 30.84 0.42
N ALA A 36 -17.86 30.68 -0.75
CA ALA A 36 -17.97 29.37 -1.36
C ALA A 36 -16.56 28.81 -1.39
N ASP A 37 -16.36 27.65 -0.76
CA ASP A 37 -15.10 26.94 -0.80
C ASP A 37 -14.79 26.65 -2.26
N THR A 38 -13.82 27.36 -2.82
CA THR A 38 -13.45 27.26 -4.23
C THR A 38 -12.44 26.14 -4.45
N TYR A 39 -12.04 25.45 -3.38
CA TYR A 39 -11.07 24.36 -3.43
C TYR A 39 -11.72 23.06 -3.88
N VAL A 40 -10.96 22.28 -4.67
CA VAL A 40 -11.36 20.94 -5.05
C VAL A 40 -10.87 19.95 -3.99
N THR A 41 -11.75 19.09 -3.52
CA THR A 41 -11.33 18.01 -2.63
C THR A 41 -10.87 16.81 -3.44
N LEU A 42 -9.58 16.45 -3.29
CA LEU A 42 -8.98 15.25 -3.84
C LEU A 42 -9.01 14.14 -2.78
N ARG A 43 -9.55 12.99 -3.15
CA ARG A 43 -9.67 11.84 -2.25
C ARG A 43 -8.59 10.82 -2.53
N ALA A 44 -7.89 10.43 -1.48
CA ALA A 44 -6.88 9.38 -1.51
C ALA A 44 -7.32 8.20 -0.64
N ILE A 45 -7.02 6.99 -1.07
CA ILE A 45 -7.22 5.80 -0.24
C ILE A 45 -5.88 5.10 -0.01
N THR A 46 -5.63 4.72 1.24
CA THR A 46 -4.39 4.07 1.66
C THR A 46 -4.66 2.91 2.61
N VAL A 47 -3.73 1.97 2.67
CA VAL A 47 -3.80 0.85 3.63
C VAL A 47 -3.11 1.25 4.93
N GLY A 48 -3.78 1.00 6.03
CA GLY A 48 -3.27 1.31 7.36
C GLY A 48 -4.39 1.54 8.36
N THR A 49 -4.01 1.79 9.60
CA THR A 49 -4.95 2.18 10.64
C THR A 49 -4.95 3.70 10.78
N MET A 50 -6.12 4.30 10.64
CA MET A 50 -6.27 5.73 10.86
C MET A 50 -5.81 6.08 12.30
N PRO A 51 -4.96 7.10 12.49
CA PRO A 51 -4.58 7.55 13.82
C PRO A 51 -5.80 7.97 14.64
N GLU A 52 -5.80 7.63 15.93
CA GLU A 52 -6.91 7.98 16.83
C GLU A 52 -6.93 9.47 17.18
N ASN A 53 -5.80 10.15 17.09
CA ASN A 53 -5.64 11.56 17.46
C ASN A 53 -4.77 12.29 16.44
N GLY A 54 -4.91 13.61 16.38
CA GLY A 54 -4.06 14.49 15.59
C GLY A 54 -4.45 14.60 14.10
N MET A 55 -5.58 14.01 13.69
CA MET A 55 -6.02 14.09 12.29
C MET A 55 -6.55 15.48 11.91
N ASP A 56 -7.11 16.19 12.86
CA ASP A 56 -7.61 17.56 12.60
C ASP A 56 -6.43 18.50 12.34
N GLU A 57 -5.41 18.47 13.20
CA GLU A 57 -4.19 19.25 13.05
C GLU A 57 -3.42 18.84 11.78
N PHE A 58 -3.39 17.55 11.47
CA PHE A 58 -2.78 17.07 10.23
C PHE A 58 -3.45 17.63 8.99
N TYR A 59 -4.80 17.65 8.96
CA TYR A 59 -5.52 18.21 7.82
C TYR A 59 -5.43 19.73 7.76
N GLU A 60 -5.33 20.44 8.87
CA GLU A 60 -5.08 21.88 8.89
C GLU A 60 -3.73 22.22 8.24
N GLU A 61 -2.65 21.54 8.65
CA GLU A 61 -1.33 21.72 8.03
C GLU A 61 -1.32 21.32 6.56
N LEU A 62 -1.99 20.22 6.21
CA LEU A 62 -2.06 19.75 4.82
C LEU A 62 -2.82 20.74 3.93
N ASP A 63 -3.91 21.32 4.42
CA ASP A 63 -4.68 22.33 3.71
C ASP A 63 -3.86 23.60 3.49
N ASP A 64 -3.08 24.04 4.47
CA ASP A 64 -2.13 25.16 4.33
C ASP A 64 -1.07 24.86 3.25
N MET A 65 -0.54 23.64 3.21
CA MET A 65 0.43 23.22 2.20
C MET A 65 -0.14 23.17 0.79
N THR A 66 -1.43 22.90 0.65
CA THR A 66 -2.11 22.75 -0.63
C THR A 66 -2.92 23.97 -1.06
N GLU A 67 -2.91 25.05 -0.25
CA GLU A 67 -3.65 26.28 -0.52
C GLU A 67 -3.34 26.86 -1.90
N GLU A 68 -2.05 26.98 -2.25
CA GLU A 68 -1.60 27.52 -3.53
C GLU A 68 -2.03 26.64 -4.73
N LEU A 69 -2.32 25.36 -4.49
CA LEU A 69 -2.80 24.42 -5.51
C LEU A 69 -4.33 24.49 -5.68
N GLY A 70 -5.03 25.17 -4.79
CA GLY A 70 -6.48 25.28 -4.81
C GLY A 70 -7.20 23.95 -4.53
N CYS A 71 -6.64 23.10 -3.71
CA CYS A 71 -7.22 21.81 -3.40
C CYS A 71 -7.06 21.44 -1.92
N HIS A 72 -7.95 20.57 -1.45
CA HIS A 72 -7.83 19.85 -0.19
C HIS A 72 -7.54 18.36 -0.48
N LEU A 73 -6.65 17.76 0.27
CA LEU A 73 -6.36 16.32 0.17
C LEU A 73 -6.94 15.61 1.38
N ARG A 74 -7.71 14.55 1.16
CA ARG A 74 -8.35 13.75 2.21
C ARG A 74 -8.05 12.28 2.03
N PHE A 75 -7.75 11.59 3.13
CA PHE A 75 -7.37 10.17 3.14
C PHE A 75 -8.46 9.31 3.75
N ASP A 76 -8.84 8.26 3.04
CA ASP A 76 -9.58 7.14 3.58
C ASP A 76 -8.62 5.99 3.86
N TYR A 77 -8.82 5.30 4.98
CA TYR A 77 -7.94 4.24 5.46
C TYR A 77 -8.60 2.88 5.35
N ILE A 78 -7.87 1.91 4.81
CA ILE A 78 -8.29 0.51 4.75
C ILE A 78 -7.55 -0.25 5.85
N PRO A 79 -8.25 -0.88 6.81
CA PRO A 79 -7.61 -1.72 7.81
C PRO A 79 -6.87 -2.90 7.18
N TRP A 80 -5.79 -3.32 7.84
CA TRP A 80 -5.07 -4.53 7.45
C TRP A 80 -5.97 -5.77 7.54
N GLY A 81 -5.86 -6.64 6.53
CA GLY A 81 -6.61 -7.89 6.43
C GLY A 81 -7.58 -7.94 5.24
N ASP A 82 -8.16 -6.79 4.85
CA ASP A 82 -9.12 -6.68 3.75
C ASP A 82 -8.60 -5.85 2.57
N GLU A 83 -7.34 -5.45 2.60
CA GLU A 83 -6.74 -4.46 1.69
C GLU A 83 -6.94 -4.81 0.21
N ARG A 84 -6.71 -6.06 -0.19
CA ARG A 84 -6.85 -6.46 -1.60
C ARG A 84 -8.29 -6.28 -2.11
N SER A 85 -9.27 -6.67 -1.31
CA SER A 85 -10.68 -6.53 -1.67
C SER A 85 -11.10 -5.06 -1.73
N GLN A 86 -10.72 -4.29 -0.72
CA GLN A 86 -11.08 -2.88 -0.59
C GLN A 86 -10.42 -2.01 -1.68
N ILE A 87 -9.14 -2.23 -1.98
CA ILE A 87 -8.44 -1.53 -3.07
C ILE A 87 -9.09 -1.82 -4.41
N ASN A 88 -9.43 -3.08 -4.70
CA ASN A 88 -10.11 -3.41 -5.96
C ASN A 88 -11.50 -2.78 -6.06
N MET A 89 -12.24 -2.66 -4.95
CA MET A 89 -13.51 -1.93 -4.93
C MET A 89 -13.30 -0.43 -5.14
N ALA A 90 -12.30 0.17 -4.51
CA ALA A 90 -11.96 1.57 -4.68
C ALA A 90 -11.59 1.90 -6.15
N ILE A 91 -10.79 1.04 -6.78
CA ILE A 91 -10.47 1.17 -8.22
C ILE A 91 -11.75 1.10 -9.07
N ALA A 92 -12.63 0.16 -8.77
CA ALA A 92 -13.85 -0.05 -9.55
C ALA A 92 -14.89 1.06 -9.35
N SER A 93 -14.92 1.71 -8.19
CA SER A 93 -15.87 2.79 -7.90
C SER A 93 -15.56 4.08 -8.67
N GLY A 94 -14.29 4.36 -8.96
CA GLY A 94 -13.84 5.61 -9.54
C GLY A 94 -14.05 6.83 -8.64
N GLU A 95 -14.20 6.63 -7.32
CA GLU A 95 -14.45 7.70 -6.34
C GLU A 95 -13.17 8.33 -5.80
N TYR A 96 -12.01 7.74 -6.10
CA TYR A 96 -10.72 8.17 -5.58
C TYR A 96 -9.83 8.72 -6.68
N ASP A 97 -9.21 9.85 -6.39
CA ASP A 97 -8.22 10.49 -7.26
C ASP A 97 -6.84 9.83 -7.14
N PHE A 98 -6.52 9.36 -5.93
CA PHE A 98 -5.26 8.67 -5.63
C PHE A 98 -5.52 7.34 -4.92
N ILE A 99 -4.80 6.32 -5.33
CA ILE A 99 -4.87 4.99 -4.72
C ILE A 99 -3.46 4.54 -4.36
N SER A 100 -3.23 4.33 -3.06
CA SER A 100 -2.00 3.67 -2.59
C SER A 100 -2.12 2.18 -2.90
N ASN A 101 -1.60 1.80 -4.07
CA ASN A 101 -1.85 0.49 -4.64
C ASN A 101 -0.95 -0.59 -4.02
N GLY A 102 0.33 -0.29 -3.83
CA GLY A 102 1.30 -1.29 -3.38
C GLY A 102 1.19 -2.60 -4.17
N ASN A 103 1.27 -3.71 -3.48
CA ASN A 103 1.06 -5.06 -4.01
C ASN A 103 -0.37 -5.61 -3.76
N PHE A 104 -1.32 -4.74 -3.40
CA PHE A 104 -2.67 -5.13 -3.01
C PHE A 104 -3.63 -5.30 -4.18
N SER A 105 -3.28 -4.77 -5.36
CA SER A 105 -4.00 -5.03 -6.59
C SER A 105 -3.05 -5.53 -7.67
N ASP A 106 -3.63 -6.13 -8.70
CA ASP A 106 -2.88 -6.53 -9.88
C ASP A 106 -2.66 -5.31 -10.79
N TYR A 107 -1.67 -4.47 -10.46
CA TYR A 107 -1.39 -3.19 -11.13
C TYR A 107 -1.46 -3.27 -12.66
N TYR A 108 -0.73 -4.21 -13.27
CA TYR A 108 -0.69 -4.35 -14.72
C TYR A 108 -2.04 -4.75 -15.32
N GLN A 109 -2.82 -5.56 -14.62
CA GLN A 109 -4.17 -5.91 -15.07
C GLN A 109 -5.13 -4.72 -14.98
N GLN A 110 -5.02 -3.91 -13.94
CA GLN A 110 -5.84 -2.71 -13.78
C GLN A 110 -5.43 -1.65 -14.80
N ALA A 111 -4.14 -1.46 -15.05
CA ALA A 111 -3.64 -0.59 -16.12
C ALA A 111 -4.14 -1.05 -17.49
N ALA A 112 -4.10 -2.35 -17.78
CA ALA A 112 -4.63 -2.93 -19.03
C ALA A 112 -6.13 -2.72 -19.22
N LYS A 113 -6.90 -2.65 -18.12
CA LYS A 113 -8.35 -2.32 -18.14
C LYS A 113 -8.64 -0.83 -18.27
N GLY A 114 -7.60 0.03 -18.24
CA GLY A 114 -7.77 1.48 -18.29
C GLY A 114 -8.24 2.10 -16.97
N ALA A 115 -8.00 1.43 -15.84
CA ALA A 115 -8.40 1.92 -14.53
C ALA A 115 -7.54 3.12 -14.05
N PHE A 116 -6.34 3.27 -14.59
CA PHE A 116 -5.40 4.31 -14.19
C PHE A 116 -5.10 5.28 -15.33
N LEU A 117 -4.79 6.50 -14.95
CA LEU A 117 -4.39 7.56 -15.87
C LEU A 117 -2.99 7.28 -16.45
N ASN A 118 -2.82 7.45 -17.76
CA ASN A 118 -1.50 7.37 -18.37
C ASN A 118 -0.71 8.67 -18.10
N LEU A 119 0.24 8.60 -17.19
CA LEU A 119 1.03 9.75 -16.71
C LEU A 119 1.99 10.29 -17.77
N ASN A 120 2.36 9.51 -18.78
CA ASN A 120 3.21 10.00 -19.87
C ASN A 120 2.61 11.17 -20.62
N GLN A 121 1.28 11.32 -20.60
CA GLN A 121 0.57 12.44 -21.24
C GLN A 121 0.70 13.75 -20.46
N TYR A 122 1.18 13.71 -19.24
CA TYR A 122 1.25 14.83 -18.31
C TYR A 122 2.67 15.16 -17.86
N ARG A 123 3.69 14.55 -18.48
CA ARG A 123 5.11 14.77 -18.10
C ARG A 123 5.49 16.25 -18.07
N ASP A 124 5.00 17.01 -19.04
CA ASP A 124 5.30 18.45 -19.14
C ASP A 124 4.71 19.30 -18.00
N LEU A 125 3.71 18.76 -17.28
CA LEU A 125 3.08 19.44 -16.14
C LEU A 125 3.82 19.19 -14.82
N VAL A 126 4.58 18.10 -14.74
CA VAL A 126 5.28 17.68 -13.51
C VAL A 126 6.73 17.23 -13.84
N PRO A 127 7.53 18.11 -14.48
CA PRO A 127 8.86 17.73 -14.95
C PRO A 127 9.78 17.31 -13.81
N ASP A 128 9.70 17.98 -12.66
CA ASP A 128 10.56 17.70 -11.51
C ASP A 128 10.32 16.30 -10.92
N LEU A 129 9.08 15.81 -10.97
CA LEU A 129 8.77 14.44 -10.54
C LEU A 129 9.50 13.41 -11.41
N PHE A 130 9.45 13.58 -12.73
CA PHE A 130 10.07 12.63 -13.65
C PHE A 130 11.60 12.71 -13.61
N SER A 131 12.16 13.92 -13.60
CA SER A 131 13.63 14.11 -13.51
C SER A 131 14.21 13.49 -12.24
N HIS A 132 13.50 13.58 -11.11
CA HIS A 132 13.93 12.97 -9.87
C HIS A 132 14.14 11.44 -10.00
N TYR A 133 13.19 10.74 -10.64
CA TYR A 133 13.34 9.30 -10.89
C TYR A 133 14.38 9.00 -11.97
N GLU A 134 14.42 9.77 -13.05
CA GLU A 134 15.35 9.58 -14.15
C GLU A 134 16.80 9.72 -13.70
N ASP A 135 17.08 10.67 -12.80
CA ASP A 135 18.42 10.92 -12.26
C ASP A 135 18.85 9.90 -11.20
N TYR A 136 17.90 9.34 -10.47
CA TYR A 136 18.19 8.53 -9.30
C TYR A 136 17.87 7.04 -9.48
N ARG A 137 16.73 6.71 -10.06
CA ARG A 137 16.24 5.33 -10.21
C ARG A 137 15.33 5.20 -11.43
N ALA A 138 15.87 5.43 -12.61
CA ALA A 138 15.14 5.29 -13.87
C ALA A 138 14.51 3.90 -14.06
N ASP A 139 15.12 2.86 -13.46
CA ASP A 139 14.63 1.50 -13.46
C ASP A 139 13.24 1.38 -12.80
N PHE A 140 12.91 2.20 -11.81
CA PHE A 140 11.60 2.18 -11.15
C PHE A 140 10.48 2.62 -12.08
N LEU A 141 10.71 3.64 -12.90
CA LEU A 141 9.73 4.06 -13.90
C LEU A 141 9.55 2.98 -14.97
N THR A 142 10.67 2.44 -15.46
CA THR A 142 10.65 1.38 -16.49
C THR A 142 9.90 0.13 -16.00
N ASN A 143 10.06 -0.24 -14.73
CA ASN A 143 9.38 -1.39 -14.15
C ASN A 143 7.86 -1.21 -14.03
N LEU A 144 7.37 0.03 -13.99
CA LEU A 144 5.93 0.33 -13.95
C LEU A 144 5.33 0.60 -15.34
N GLU A 145 6.14 0.60 -16.40
CA GLU A 145 5.62 0.78 -17.75
C GLU A 145 4.84 -0.45 -18.23
N TRP A 146 3.69 -0.20 -18.82
CA TRP A 146 2.86 -1.19 -19.47
C TRP A 146 2.42 -0.71 -20.86
N ASN A 147 2.75 -1.46 -21.90
CA ASN A 147 2.41 -1.11 -23.29
C ASN A 147 2.79 0.34 -23.68
N GLY A 148 3.93 0.82 -23.20
CA GLY A 148 4.41 2.18 -23.46
C GLY A 148 3.71 3.28 -22.67
N GLY A 149 2.90 2.94 -21.67
CA GLY A 149 2.27 3.86 -20.74
C GLY A 149 2.78 3.68 -19.32
N LEU A 150 2.91 4.76 -18.57
CA LEU A 150 3.18 4.78 -17.14
C LEU A 150 1.89 5.11 -16.40
N TYR A 151 1.43 4.24 -15.52
CA TYR A 151 0.12 4.34 -14.87
C TYR A 151 0.18 4.51 -13.34
N GLY A 152 1.36 4.70 -12.81
CA GLY A 152 1.58 4.90 -11.38
C GLY A 152 2.93 5.57 -11.11
N ILE A 153 3.03 6.15 -9.94
CA ILE A 153 4.27 6.71 -9.42
C ILE A 153 4.84 5.68 -8.44
N PRO A 154 6.05 5.17 -8.67
CA PRO A 154 6.66 4.21 -7.77
C PRO A 154 6.92 4.84 -6.41
N GLN A 155 6.70 4.07 -5.35
CA GLN A 155 7.13 4.48 -4.03
C GLN A 155 8.66 4.35 -3.95
N PHE A 156 9.33 5.48 -3.79
CA PHE A 156 10.77 5.50 -3.61
C PHE A 156 11.11 5.32 -2.13
N LYS A 157 11.86 4.27 -1.85
CA LYS A 157 12.57 4.14 -0.57
C LYS A 157 14.03 4.45 -0.82
N SER A 158 14.59 5.40 -0.08
CA SER A 158 16.02 5.70 -0.17
C SER A 158 16.83 4.46 0.25
N ASP A 159 17.99 4.26 -0.35
CA ASP A 159 18.95 3.21 0.04
C ASP A 159 19.54 3.44 1.44
N SER A 160 18.87 4.21 2.27
CA SER A 160 19.34 4.50 3.62
C SER A 160 19.21 3.27 4.51
N ILE A 161 20.21 3.06 5.32
CA ILE A 161 20.32 1.97 6.33
C ILE A 161 19.10 1.94 7.28
N SER A 162 18.37 3.04 7.39
CA SER A 162 17.15 3.11 8.21
C SER A 162 16.01 2.20 7.74
N ASP A 163 16.09 1.66 6.53
CA ASP A 163 15.10 0.73 5.99
C ASP A 163 15.41 -0.75 6.30
N THR A 164 16.41 -1.04 7.10
CA THR A 164 16.64 -2.37 7.66
C THR A 164 15.60 -2.66 8.74
N GLY A 165 14.33 -2.71 8.32
CA GLY A 165 13.20 -2.96 9.22
C GLY A 165 13.09 -4.38 9.76
N GLY A 166 14.06 -5.25 9.44
CA GLY A 166 14.03 -6.65 9.86
C GLY A 166 15.36 -7.12 10.43
N GLY A 167 15.27 -7.92 11.48
CA GLY A 167 16.44 -8.54 12.09
C GLY A 167 16.03 -9.41 13.27
N PHE A 168 16.96 -10.20 13.76
CA PHE A 168 16.78 -10.93 14.99
C PHE A 168 17.18 -10.08 16.18
N PHE A 169 16.25 -9.84 17.07
CA PHE A 169 16.49 -9.18 18.35
C PHE A 169 16.52 -10.24 19.45
N TYR A 170 17.56 -10.22 20.27
CA TYR A 170 17.71 -11.15 21.37
C TYR A 170 18.01 -10.44 22.68
N ARG A 171 17.67 -11.08 23.79
CA ARG A 171 17.92 -10.62 25.14
C ARG A 171 19.39 -10.89 25.50
N SER A 172 20.25 -9.88 25.34
CA SER A 172 21.68 -10.01 25.62
C SER A 172 22.01 -10.23 27.08
N ASP A 173 21.13 -9.83 27.99
CA ASP A 173 21.26 -10.09 29.43
C ASP A 173 21.21 -11.59 29.77
N LEU A 174 20.51 -12.41 28.97
CA LEU A 174 20.41 -13.85 29.17
C LEU A 174 21.67 -14.62 28.72
N LEU A 175 22.53 -14.04 27.92
CA LEU A 175 23.77 -14.68 27.51
C LEU A 175 24.63 -15.09 28.70
N LYS A 176 24.68 -14.23 29.73
CA LYS A 176 25.43 -14.50 30.97
C LYS A 176 24.81 -15.65 31.76
N ASP A 177 23.50 -15.67 31.86
CA ASP A 177 22.77 -16.74 32.59
C ASP A 177 23.04 -18.10 31.95
N TRP A 178 23.11 -18.14 30.63
CA TRP A 178 23.27 -19.37 29.84
C TRP A 178 24.73 -19.67 29.47
N ASN A 179 25.66 -18.81 29.88
CA ASN A 179 27.10 -18.92 29.54
C ASN A 179 27.35 -19.05 28.01
N LEU A 180 26.67 -18.21 27.24
CA LEU A 180 26.78 -18.16 25.79
C LEU A 180 27.57 -16.94 25.34
N PRO A 181 28.27 -17.04 24.18
CA PRO A 181 28.87 -15.88 23.51
C PRO A 181 27.79 -14.98 22.90
N GLU A 182 28.21 -13.81 22.40
CA GLU A 182 27.35 -12.96 21.58
C GLU A 182 26.83 -13.70 20.36
N VAL A 183 25.61 -13.34 19.94
CA VAL A 183 24.99 -13.90 18.73
C VAL A 183 25.50 -13.10 17.52
N THR A 184 26.36 -13.73 16.73
CA THR A 184 27.03 -13.11 15.59
C THR A 184 26.79 -13.85 14.26
N ASP A 185 26.28 -15.07 14.34
CA ASP A 185 26.02 -15.95 13.20
C ASP A 185 24.85 -16.89 13.47
N PHE A 186 24.53 -17.73 12.49
CA PHE A 186 23.42 -18.68 12.60
C PHE A 186 23.65 -19.71 13.70
N GLU A 187 24.86 -20.22 13.89
CA GLU A 187 25.17 -21.23 14.91
C GLU A 187 24.99 -20.65 16.33
N SER A 188 25.51 -19.46 16.58
CA SER A 188 25.34 -18.79 17.88
C SER A 188 23.87 -18.43 18.15
N MET A 189 23.11 -18.05 17.11
CA MET A 189 21.67 -17.84 17.23
C MET A 189 20.93 -19.14 17.58
N GLN A 190 21.27 -20.24 16.92
CA GLN A 190 20.67 -21.54 17.20
C GLN A 190 20.97 -21.99 18.63
N ASN A 191 22.21 -21.83 19.10
CA ASN A 191 22.59 -22.13 20.47
C ASN A 191 21.81 -21.30 21.49
N TYR A 192 21.59 -20.01 21.19
CA TYR A 192 20.74 -19.13 22.02
C TYR A 192 19.30 -19.65 22.09
N LEU A 193 18.70 -20.02 20.96
CA LEU A 193 17.33 -20.54 20.93
C LEU A 193 17.18 -21.87 21.66
N TYR A 194 18.18 -22.77 21.58
CA TYR A 194 18.18 -24.01 22.35
C TYR A 194 18.31 -23.77 23.86
N ALA A 195 19.14 -22.83 24.27
CA ALA A 195 19.23 -22.45 25.68
C ALA A 195 17.92 -21.86 26.21
N ALA A 196 17.28 -20.99 25.41
CA ALA A 196 15.97 -20.42 25.75
C ALA A 196 14.90 -21.52 25.88
N LYS A 197 14.90 -22.48 24.97
CA LYS A 197 13.97 -23.62 24.98
C LYS A 197 14.16 -24.51 26.20
N ALA A 198 15.41 -24.66 26.66
CA ALA A 198 15.74 -25.49 27.82
C ALA A 198 15.51 -24.80 29.15
N ASP A 199 15.33 -23.49 29.17
CA ASP A 199 15.13 -22.72 30.41
C ASP A 199 13.65 -22.78 30.85
N PRO A 200 13.35 -23.29 32.07
CA PRO A 200 11.97 -23.38 32.54
C PRO A 200 11.23 -22.02 32.61
N ARG A 201 11.96 -20.91 32.70
CA ARG A 201 11.36 -19.56 32.71
C ARG A 201 10.63 -19.26 31.37
N TYR A 202 11.01 -19.96 30.31
CA TYR A 202 10.52 -19.72 28.92
C TYR A 202 9.81 -20.95 28.33
N GLU A 203 9.43 -21.93 29.16
CA GLU A 203 8.77 -23.17 28.72
C GLU A 203 7.58 -22.94 27.78
N ASN A 204 6.80 -21.89 28.07
CA ASN A 204 5.61 -21.55 27.31
C ASN A 204 5.81 -20.34 26.37
N ALA A 205 7.05 -19.87 26.21
CA ALA A 205 7.34 -18.75 25.32
C ALA A 205 7.43 -19.22 23.85
N SER A 206 6.85 -18.43 22.96
CA SER A 206 7.17 -18.56 21.55
C SER A 206 8.52 -17.92 21.29
N LEU A 207 9.47 -18.70 20.81
CA LEU A 207 10.83 -18.22 20.55
C LEU A 207 10.91 -17.37 19.26
N ILE A 208 10.00 -17.63 18.33
CA ILE A 208 9.86 -16.89 17.08
C ILE A 208 8.37 -16.64 16.88
N THR A 209 7.97 -15.39 16.86
CA THR A 209 6.56 -14.98 16.84
C THR A 209 6.06 -14.57 15.45
N ASP A 210 6.96 -14.30 14.51
CA ASP A 210 6.61 -13.81 13.18
C ASP A 210 6.57 -14.97 12.18
N ASN A 211 5.51 -15.04 11.40
CA ASN A 211 5.37 -15.98 10.29
C ASN A 211 6.32 -15.66 9.12
N ARG A 212 7.00 -14.51 9.15
CA ARG A 212 7.98 -14.06 8.17
C ARG A 212 9.42 -14.48 8.52
N VAL A 213 9.60 -15.41 9.44
CA VAL A 213 10.91 -15.95 9.81
C VAL A 213 11.73 -16.41 8.58
N TRP A 214 11.04 -16.93 7.56
CA TRP A 214 11.64 -17.34 6.30
C TRP A 214 12.34 -16.20 5.56
N THR A 215 11.76 -15.00 5.56
CA THR A 215 12.39 -13.84 4.93
C THR A 215 13.64 -13.39 5.66
N ALA A 216 13.72 -13.63 6.96
CA ALA A 216 14.90 -13.32 7.75
C ALA A 216 15.99 -14.40 7.64
N LEU A 217 15.60 -15.67 7.50
CA LEU A 217 16.55 -16.78 7.38
C LEU A 217 17.09 -16.96 5.96
N TRP A 218 16.26 -16.72 4.95
CA TRP A 218 16.65 -16.94 3.56
C TRP A 218 17.95 -16.23 3.15
N PRO A 219 18.20 -14.94 3.45
CA PRO A 219 19.45 -14.29 3.09
C PRO A 219 20.70 -14.91 3.73
N ILE A 220 20.54 -15.63 4.84
CA ILE A 220 21.65 -16.31 5.53
C ILE A 220 22.14 -17.51 4.70
N PHE A 221 21.20 -18.22 4.08
CA PHE A 221 21.48 -19.43 3.30
C PHE A 221 21.60 -19.15 1.81
N ASN A 222 20.89 -18.15 1.31
CA ASN A 222 20.89 -17.79 -0.10
C ASN A 222 22.23 -17.19 -0.56
N LYS A 223 22.87 -17.86 -1.50
CA LYS A 223 24.15 -17.43 -2.08
C LYS A 223 24.07 -17.21 -3.60
N GLU A 224 23.12 -17.84 -4.27
CA GLU A 224 23.10 -18.00 -5.72
C GLU A 224 21.86 -17.41 -6.40
N TYR A 225 20.88 -16.91 -5.62
CA TYR A 225 19.61 -16.45 -6.16
C TYR A 225 19.32 -15.00 -5.81
N GLN A 226 18.70 -14.29 -6.75
CA GLN A 226 18.16 -12.96 -6.55
C GLN A 226 16.66 -13.02 -6.24
N GLU A 227 16.21 -12.25 -5.29
CA GLU A 227 14.80 -12.13 -4.99
C GLU A 227 14.08 -11.28 -6.04
N ILE A 228 12.89 -11.74 -6.46
CA ILE A 228 12.06 -11.04 -7.45
C ILE A 228 11.17 -10.00 -6.78
N GLU A 229 10.86 -10.17 -5.50
CA GLU A 229 9.93 -9.30 -4.76
C GLU A 229 10.45 -8.85 -3.40
N SER A 230 9.77 -7.83 -2.89
CA SER A 230 10.08 -7.18 -1.64
C SER A 230 9.84 -8.06 -0.40
N ILE A 231 10.47 -7.63 0.67
CA ILE A 231 10.56 -8.18 2.01
C ILE A 231 9.25 -8.61 2.70
N HIS A 232 8.08 -8.25 2.19
CA HIS A 232 6.81 -8.49 2.90
C HIS A 232 6.14 -9.82 2.54
N THR A 233 6.51 -10.42 1.43
CA THR A 233 6.01 -11.72 1.02
C THR A 233 7.20 -12.58 0.60
N MET A 234 7.26 -13.80 1.10
CA MET A 234 8.29 -14.72 0.65
C MET A 234 8.02 -15.03 -0.83
N PRO A 235 8.85 -14.56 -1.76
CA PRO A 235 8.64 -14.85 -3.17
C PRO A 235 8.75 -16.37 -3.39
N TYR A 236 7.78 -16.92 -4.09
CA TYR A 236 7.81 -18.34 -4.47
C TYR A 236 8.86 -18.62 -5.54
N ALA A 237 9.22 -17.59 -6.30
CA ALA A 237 10.20 -17.68 -7.37
C ALA A 237 11.41 -16.79 -7.05
N VAL A 238 12.58 -17.27 -7.44
CA VAL A 238 13.85 -16.55 -7.37
C VAL A 238 14.56 -16.64 -8.70
N VAL A 239 15.45 -15.70 -8.99
CA VAL A 239 16.25 -15.68 -10.21
C VAL A 239 17.63 -16.18 -9.89
N ASP A 240 18.15 -17.12 -10.69
CA ASP A 240 19.54 -17.55 -10.63
C ASP A 240 20.46 -16.33 -10.87
N ALA A 241 21.30 -16.01 -9.88
CA ALA A 241 22.18 -14.85 -9.93
C ALA A 241 23.31 -15.02 -10.96
N THR A 242 23.60 -16.23 -11.41
CA THR A 242 24.68 -16.50 -12.37
C THR A 242 24.31 -16.07 -13.77
N ASP A 243 23.06 -16.21 -14.16
CA ASP A 243 22.58 -15.82 -15.50
C ASP A 243 21.61 -14.62 -15.49
N GLY A 244 21.05 -14.29 -14.33
CA GLY A 244 20.10 -13.20 -14.15
C GLY A 244 18.78 -13.37 -14.91
N LYS A 245 18.43 -14.58 -15.32
CA LYS A 245 17.29 -14.87 -16.20
C LYS A 245 16.51 -16.11 -15.82
N THR A 246 17.18 -17.17 -15.37
CA THR A 246 16.53 -18.43 -15.01
C THR A 246 15.73 -18.26 -13.75
N VAL A 247 14.41 -18.44 -13.87
CA VAL A 247 13.49 -18.38 -12.73
C VAL A 247 13.29 -19.80 -12.23
N VAL A 248 13.50 -19.99 -10.92
CA VAL A 248 13.32 -21.28 -10.25
C VAL A 248 12.36 -21.13 -9.08
N SER A 249 11.72 -22.23 -8.69
CA SER A 249 10.94 -22.26 -7.45
C SER A 249 11.89 -22.23 -6.27
N ARG A 250 11.72 -21.29 -5.35
CA ARG A 250 12.51 -21.23 -4.11
C ARG A 250 12.46 -22.54 -3.33
N PHE A 251 11.32 -23.20 -3.31
CA PHE A 251 11.12 -24.45 -2.59
C PHE A 251 11.88 -25.63 -3.17
N GLU A 252 12.39 -25.52 -4.39
CA GLU A 252 13.18 -26.55 -5.08
C GLU A 252 14.70 -26.31 -4.95
N THR A 253 15.11 -25.23 -4.28
CA THR A 253 16.52 -24.91 -4.05
C THR A 253 17.08 -25.69 -2.86
N GLU A 254 18.38 -26.03 -2.92
CA GLU A 254 19.08 -26.67 -1.80
C GLU A 254 19.12 -25.77 -0.56
N GLU A 255 19.25 -24.45 -0.78
CA GLU A 255 19.30 -23.45 0.27
C GLU A 255 18.00 -23.42 1.09
N PHE A 256 16.85 -23.56 0.43
CA PHE A 256 15.57 -23.63 1.13
C PHE A 256 15.46 -24.88 2.02
N GLY A 257 16.05 -25.99 1.59
CA GLY A 257 16.08 -27.21 2.37
C GLY A 257 16.90 -27.14 3.66
N GLN A 258 17.70 -26.06 3.85
CA GLN A 258 18.49 -25.82 5.06
C GLN A 258 17.73 -25.03 6.12
N ILE A 259 16.66 -24.37 5.75
CA ILE A 259 15.80 -23.58 6.64
C ILE A 259 14.76 -24.47 7.32
#